data_1eab7de8dc4d63027a1af52373753c35
#
_entry.id   1eab7de8dc4d63027a1af52373753c35
#
_cell.length_a   1.000
_cell.length_b   1.000
_cell.length_c   1.000
_cell.angle_alpha   90.00
_cell.angle_beta   90.00
_cell.angle_gamma   90.00
#
_symmetry.space_group_name_H-M   'P 1'
#
loop_
_entity.id
_entity.type
_entity.pdbx_description
1 polymer ?
#
loop_
_entity_poly.entity_id
_entity_poly.type
_entity_poly.pdbx_seq_one_letter_code
_entity_poly.pdbx_strand_id
1 'polypeptide(L)'
;MQLCQYPSQSRIRRFTLEAIQIPIVYNQYGDYDPNGLLYVLEEDSQRIQREALKRFQQTPPQPYEEVRPLVLRVNLGDTVKICFRNPLNRRLSIHVQGLAYDVMTSDGTSTGFNPDSTTDNFIEYTWYANTEGVF
;
A
#
# COMPACT_ATOMS: atom_id res chain seq x y z
N MET A 1 17.58 -16.73 -28.97
CA MET A 1 17.24 -16.75 -28.11
C MET A 1 16.32 -16.35 -27.44
N GLN A 2 15.95 -16.48 -27.06
CA GLN A 2 15.12 -16.17 -26.48
C GLN A 2 15.00 -15.90 -25.39
N LEU A 3 15.17 -15.65 -25.19
CA LEU A 3 15.03 -15.31 -24.46
C LEU A 3 14.52 -15.06 -23.46
N CYS A 4 14.93 -14.81 -23.17
CA CYS A 4 14.39 -14.30 -21.95
C CYS A 4 12.92 -14.37 -22.04
N GLN A 5 12.34 -15.29 -21.59
CA GLN A 5 11.00 -15.70 -21.87
C GLN A 5 9.98 -15.11 -20.90
N TYR A 6 10.26 -13.95 -20.34
CA TYR A 6 9.38 -13.36 -19.37
C TYR A 6 7.96 -13.18 -19.86
N PRO A 7 7.73 -12.65 -21.06
CA PRO A 7 6.37 -12.29 -21.46
C PRO A 7 5.38 -13.43 -21.44
N SER A 8 5.82 -14.61 -21.84
CA SER A 8 4.91 -15.74 -21.93
C SER A 8 4.68 -16.42 -20.59
N GLN A 9 5.58 -16.22 -19.64
CA GLN A 9 5.55 -16.89 -18.34
C GLN A 9 5.12 -15.95 -17.23
N SER A 10 5.44 -14.69 -17.33
CA SER A 10 5.16 -13.76 -16.27
C SER A 10 3.69 -13.34 -16.28
N ARG A 11 3.18 -13.12 -15.12
CA ARG A 11 1.84 -12.62 -14.90
C ARG A 11 1.97 -11.20 -14.34
N ILE A 12 1.11 -10.32 -14.82
CA ILE A 12 1.02 -8.97 -14.25
C ILE A 12 -0.10 -8.97 -13.22
N ARG A 13 0.25 -8.57 -12.00
CA ARG A 13 -0.71 -8.38 -10.90
C ARG A 13 -0.82 -6.89 -10.65
N ARG A 14 -2.04 -6.37 -10.74
CA ARG A 14 -2.30 -4.94 -10.57
C ARG A 14 -3.08 -4.71 -9.31
N PHE A 15 -2.62 -3.73 -8.53
CA PHE A 15 -3.32 -3.30 -7.32
C PHE A 15 -3.42 -1.79 -7.32
N THR A 16 -4.56 -1.29 -6.90
CA THR A 16 -4.75 0.15 -6.66
C THR A 16 -4.78 0.37 -5.16
N LEU A 17 -3.84 1.15 -4.66
CA LEU A 17 -3.70 1.45 -3.25
C LEU A 17 -4.07 2.89 -2.97
N GLU A 18 -4.60 3.13 -1.79
CA GLU A 18 -4.94 4.46 -1.31
C GLU A 18 -4.39 4.66 0.09
N ALA A 19 -3.85 5.84 0.34
CA ALA A 19 -3.46 6.25 1.69
C ALA A 19 -4.68 6.84 2.38
N ILE A 20 -4.94 6.40 3.60
CA ILE A 20 -6.02 6.95 4.42
C ILE A 20 -5.48 7.39 5.77
N GLN A 21 -6.16 8.36 6.37
CA GLN A 21 -5.87 8.82 7.72
C GLN A 21 -7.08 8.57 8.60
N ILE A 22 -6.90 7.73 9.61
CA ILE A 22 -7.97 7.31 10.51
C ILE A 22 -7.42 7.19 11.93
N PRO A 23 -8.29 7.27 12.96
CA PRO A 23 -7.86 6.84 14.28
C PRO A 23 -7.56 5.35 14.26
N ILE A 24 -6.39 4.97 14.72
CA ILE A 24 -6.01 3.56 14.84
C ILE A 24 -6.09 3.17 16.30
N VAL A 25 -7.04 2.31 16.62
CA VAL A 25 -7.23 1.79 17.99
C VAL A 25 -6.43 0.51 18.13
N TYR A 26 -5.55 0.48 19.12
CA TYR A 26 -4.58 -0.62 19.28
C TYR A 26 -5.09 -1.79 20.10
N ASN A 27 -6.03 -1.53 21.01
CA ASN A 27 -6.51 -2.57 21.94
C ASN A 27 -7.93 -2.29 22.42
N GLN A 28 -8.48 -3.25 23.15
CA GLN A 28 -9.83 -3.17 23.67
C GLN A 28 -10.00 -2.14 24.80
N TYR A 29 -8.91 -1.58 25.30
CA TYR A 29 -8.94 -0.58 26.37
C TYR A 29 -9.02 0.84 25.83
N GLY A 30 -8.98 1.01 24.52
CA GLY A 30 -9.18 2.28 23.85
C GLY A 30 -7.92 3.10 23.61
N ASP A 31 -6.75 2.50 23.75
CA ASP A 31 -5.51 3.19 23.36
C ASP A 31 -5.49 3.36 21.85
N TYR A 32 -5.21 4.57 21.38
CA TYR A 32 -5.29 4.85 19.95
C TYR A 32 -4.36 5.96 19.53
N ASP A 33 -4.05 5.97 18.22
CA ASP A 33 -3.42 7.09 17.52
C ASP A 33 -4.51 7.86 16.79
N PRO A 34 -4.74 9.16 17.12
CA PRO A 34 -5.80 9.92 16.47
C PRO A 34 -5.55 10.22 14.99
N ASN A 35 -4.32 10.16 14.54
CA ASN A 35 -3.89 10.55 13.20
C ASN A 35 -3.15 9.42 12.49
N GLY A 36 -3.59 8.20 12.66
CA GLY A 36 -2.95 7.05 12.05
C GLY A 36 -3.01 7.08 10.54
N LEU A 37 -1.93 6.65 9.90
CA LEU A 37 -1.85 6.52 8.46
C LEU A 37 -1.85 5.06 8.09
N LEU A 38 -2.59 4.73 7.03
CA LEU A 38 -2.73 3.35 6.58
C LEU A 38 -2.78 3.31 5.05
N TYR A 39 -2.13 2.31 4.46
CA TYR A 39 -2.33 1.98 3.06
C TYR A 39 -3.38 0.88 2.96
N VAL A 40 -4.34 1.06 2.09
CA VAL A 40 -5.42 0.10 1.86
C VAL A 40 -5.62 -0.11 0.37
N LEU A 41 -6.29 -1.20 0.01
CA LEU A 41 -6.82 -1.33 -1.35
C LEU A 41 -7.91 -0.27 -1.55
N GLU A 42 -7.89 0.39 -2.69
CA GLU A 42 -8.86 1.45 -2.98
C GLU A 42 -10.30 0.94 -2.84
N GLU A 43 -10.56 -0.27 -3.28
CA GLU A 43 -11.90 -0.89 -3.20
C GLU A 43 -12.41 -1.05 -1.78
N ASP A 44 -11.50 -1.14 -0.80
CA ASP A 44 -11.83 -1.31 0.62
C ASP A 44 -11.81 -0.01 1.40
N SER A 45 -11.34 1.06 0.80
CA SER A 45 -11.03 2.32 1.49
C SER A 45 -12.22 2.87 2.26
N GLN A 46 -13.36 3.03 1.60
CA GLN A 46 -14.52 3.63 2.24
C GLN A 46 -15.11 2.75 3.33
N ARG A 47 -15.12 1.43 3.11
CA ARG A 47 -15.59 0.48 4.12
C ARG A 47 -14.71 0.54 5.36
N ILE A 48 -13.39 0.50 5.19
CA ILE A 48 -12.46 0.51 6.31
C ILE A 48 -12.58 1.82 7.10
N GLN A 49 -12.65 2.95 6.42
CA GLN A 49 -12.81 4.24 7.08
C GLN A 49 -14.10 4.30 7.88
N ARG A 50 -15.20 3.88 7.29
CA ARG A 50 -16.51 3.91 7.93
C ARG A 50 -16.57 2.99 9.15
N GLU A 51 -16.09 1.75 9.01
CA GLU A 51 -16.14 0.77 10.08
C GLU A 51 -15.17 1.10 11.21
N ALA A 52 -14.00 1.61 10.88
CA ALA A 52 -13.05 2.07 11.89
C ALA A 52 -13.62 3.23 12.70
N LEU A 53 -14.26 4.19 12.04
CA LEU A 53 -14.87 5.32 12.72
C LEU A 53 -16.02 4.90 13.65
N LYS A 54 -16.84 3.95 13.22
CA LYS A 54 -17.90 3.39 14.07
C LYS A 54 -17.34 2.81 15.36
N ARG A 55 -16.27 2.05 15.26
CA ARG A 55 -15.66 1.42 16.43
C ARG A 55 -14.93 2.43 17.29
N PHE A 56 -14.35 3.45 16.69
CA PHE A 56 -13.73 4.53 17.43
C PHE A 56 -14.74 5.31 18.28
N GLN A 57 -15.98 5.39 17.85
CA GLN A 57 -17.04 6.11 18.57
C GLN A 57 -17.63 5.31 19.75
N GLN A 58 -17.21 4.07 19.93
CA GLN A 58 -17.62 3.28 21.10
C GLN A 58 -16.90 3.76 22.36
N THR A 59 -17.41 3.38 23.51
CA THR A 59 -16.83 3.73 24.80
C THR A 59 -16.48 2.46 25.58
N PRO A 60 -15.19 2.11 25.72
CA PRO A 60 -14.03 2.76 25.11
C PRO A 60 -13.96 2.48 23.60
N PRO A 61 -13.17 3.26 22.84
CA PRO A 61 -12.93 2.97 21.43
C PRO A 61 -12.45 1.54 21.21
N GLN A 62 -12.91 0.91 20.14
CA GLN A 62 -12.62 -0.48 19.85
C GLN A 62 -11.82 -0.61 18.54
N PRO A 63 -10.89 -1.57 18.46
CA PRO A 63 -10.15 -1.82 17.22
C PRO A 63 -11.05 -2.44 16.15
N TYR A 64 -10.71 -2.14 14.89
CA TYR A 64 -11.28 -2.83 13.74
C TYR A 64 -10.22 -3.75 13.15
N GLU A 65 -10.57 -5.01 12.96
CA GLU A 65 -9.61 -6.04 12.55
C GLU A 65 -8.97 -5.81 11.18
N GLU A 66 -9.63 -5.06 10.31
CA GLU A 66 -9.07 -4.75 8.99
C GLU A 66 -8.15 -3.51 9.01
N VAL A 67 -8.04 -2.82 10.12
CA VAL A 67 -7.05 -1.76 10.32
C VAL A 67 -5.73 -2.43 10.70
N ARG A 68 -4.98 -2.81 9.71
CA ARG A 68 -3.72 -3.56 9.84
C ARG A 68 -2.83 -3.29 8.64
N PRO A 69 -1.54 -3.57 8.73
CA PRO A 69 -0.66 -3.46 7.57
C PRO A 69 -1.18 -4.25 6.38
N LEU A 70 -1.15 -3.62 5.22
CA LEU A 70 -1.63 -4.24 3.99
C LEU A 70 -0.70 -5.39 3.57
N VAL A 71 -1.30 -6.51 3.20
CA VAL A 71 -0.57 -7.65 2.67
C VAL A 71 -1.07 -7.94 1.26
N LEU A 72 -0.17 -7.88 0.30
CA LEU A 72 -0.43 -8.25 -1.08
C LEU A 72 0.21 -9.61 -1.36
N ARG A 73 -0.50 -10.49 -2.03
CA ARG A 73 0.00 -11.81 -2.37
C ARG A 73 0.19 -11.94 -3.86
N VAL A 74 1.39 -12.35 -4.23
CA VAL A 74 1.78 -12.53 -5.64
C VAL A 74 2.59 -13.81 -5.74
N ASN A 75 2.73 -14.31 -6.97
CA ASN A 75 3.52 -15.50 -7.22
C ASN A 75 4.94 -15.11 -7.64
N LEU A 76 5.88 -16.00 -7.38
CA LEU A 76 7.23 -15.84 -7.89
C LEU A 76 7.19 -15.70 -9.42
N GLY A 77 7.89 -14.71 -9.94
CA GLY A 77 7.91 -14.41 -11.37
C GLY A 77 6.87 -13.39 -11.82
N ASP A 78 5.93 -13.02 -10.94
CA ASP A 78 4.95 -12.00 -11.27
C ASP A 78 5.60 -10.62 -11.38
N THR A 79 5.05 -9.80 -12.27
CA THR A 79 5.30 -8.35 -12.29
C THR A 79 4.16 -7.69 -11.52
N VAL A 80 4.51 -6.89 -10.54
CA VAL A 80 3.54 -6.23 -9.66
C VAL A 80 3.46 -4.76 -10.04
N LYS A 81 2.29 -4.32 -10.43
CA LYS A 81 2.04 -2.90 -10.73
C LYS A 81 1.13 -2.31 -9.66
N ILE A 82 1.64 -1.29 -9.01
CA ILE A 82 0.93 -0.58 -7.95
C ILE A 82 0.54 0.79 -8.47
N CYS A 83 -0.75 1.05 -8.54
CA CYS A 83 -1.27 2.39 -8.77
C CYS A 83 -1.58 2.98 -7.40
N PHE A 84 -0.75 3.92 -6.94
CA PHE A 84 -0.88 4.51 -5.61
C PHE A 84 -1.54 5.87 -5.69
N ARG A 85 -2.62 6.06 -4.95
CA ARG A 85 -3.34 7.31 -4.83
C ARG A 85 -3.19 7.88 -3.43
N ASN A 86 -2.86 9.16 -3.36
CA ASN A 86 -2.77 9.87 -2.09
C ASN A 86 -3.76 11.04 -2.05
N PRO A 87 -4.95 10.86 -1.44
CA PRO A 87 -5.91 11.95 -1.30
C PRO A 87 -5.61 12.85 -0.09
N LEU A 88 -4.56 12.56 0.67
CA LEU A 88 -4.22 13.31 1.87
C LEU A 88 -3.40 14.54 1.51
N ASN A 89 -3.45 15.55 2.37
CA ASN A 89 -2.72 16.80 2.18
C ASN A 89 -1.29 16.67 2.76
N ARG A 90 -0.57 15.67 2.32
CA ARG A 90 0.83 15.41 2.66
C ARG A 90 1.45 14.51 1.63
N ARG A 91 2.75 14.65 1.46
CA ARG A 91 3.49 13.86 0.47
C ARG A 91 3.76 12.47 1.05
N LEU A 92 3.45 11.45 0.26
CA LEU A 92 3.63 10.05 0.64
C LEU A 92 4.16 9.28 -0.55
N SER A 93 4.95 8.25 -0.27
CA SER A 93 5.45 7.32 -1.27
C SER A 93 5.46 5.91 -0.70
N ILE A 94 5.69 4.92 -1.56
CA ILE A 94 5.80 3.53 -1.16
C ILE A 94 7.17 3.01 -1.55
N HIS A 95 7.83 2.36 -0.61
CA HIS A 95 9.09 1.65 -0.85
C HIS A 95 8.90 0.18 -0.53
N VAL A 96 9.29 -0.69 -1.47
CA VAL A 96 9.36 -2.12 -1.23
C VAL A 96 10.82 -2.52 -1.06
N GLN A 97 11.10 -3.24 -0.01
CA GLN A 97 12.45 -3.72 0.27
C GLN A 97 12.55 -5.20 -0.08
N GLY A 98 13.56 -5.57 -0.84
CA GLY A 98 13.85 -6.96 -1.17
C GLY A 98 13.36 -7.45 -2.52
N LEU A 99 12.50 -6.70 -3.19
CA LEU A 99 12.09 -7.00 -4.56
C LEU A 99 12.87 -6.15 -5.55
N ALA A 100 12.99 -6.64 -6.78
CA ALA A 100 13.64 -5.88 -7.84
C ALA A 100 12.72 -4.78 -8.36
N TYR A 101 13.28 -3.63 -8.65
CA TYR A 101 12.57 -2.50 -9.24
C TYR A 101 13.57 -1.57 -9.92
N ASP A 102 13.05 -0.67 -10.76
CA ASP A 102 13.85 0.38 -11.37
C ASP A 102 14.03 1.51 -10.37
N VAL A 103 15.26 1.74 -9.93
CA VAL A 103 15.60 2.75 -8.92
C VAL A 103 15.17 4.16 -9.36
N MET A 104 15.15 4.43 -10.65
CA MET A 104 14.84 5.76 -11.19
C MET A 104 13.34 6.06 -11.22
N THR A 105 12.48 5.05 -11.18
CA THR A 105 11.05 5.22 -11.37
C THR A 105 10.19 4.61 -10.26
N SER A 106 10.71 3.63 -9.54
CA SER A 106 9.89 2.83 -8.62
C SER A 106 10.48 2.68 -7.23
N ASP A 107 11.43 3.53 -6.88
CA ASP A 107 12.00 3.58 -5.53
C ASP A 107 11.36 4.70 -4.73
N GLY A 108 10.51 4.35 -3.80
CA GLY A 108 9.78 5.33 -3.00
C GLY A 108 10.64 6.11 -2.01
N THR A 109 11.92 5.78 -1.86
CA THR A 109 12.82 6.49 -0.93
C THR A 109 13.69 7.54 -1.63
N SER A 110 13.86 7.43 -2.93
CA SER A 110 14.75 8.30 -3.70
C SER A 110 13.97 9.41 -4.40
N THR A 111 13.28 10.21 -3.62
CA THR A 111 12.30 11.17 -4.14
C THR A 111 12.90 12.33 -4.92
N GLY A 112 14.23 12.49 -4.94
CA GLY A 112 14.88 13.47 -5.82
C GLY A 112 14.67 13.17 -7.31
N PHE A 113 14.55 11.91 -7.65
CA PHE A 113 14.32 11.46 -9.03
C PHE A 113 12.97 10.77 -9.17
N ASN A 114 12.52 10.09 -8.13
CA ASN A 114 11.27 9.36 -8.14
C ASN A 114 10.13 10.25 -7.71
N PRO A 115 8.95 10.07 -8.32
CA PRO A 115 7.80 10.84 -7.91
C PRO A 115 7.35 10.44 -6.50
N ASP A 116 6.93 11.42 -5.76
CA ASP A 116 6.14 11.19 -4.55
C ASP A 116 4.74 11.77 -4.77
N SER A 117 3.78 11.14 -4.14
CA SER A 117 2.38 11.50 -4.33
C SER A 117 2.01 12.72 -3.50
N THR A 118 1.30 13.64 -4.12
CA THR A 118 0.60 14.73 -3.43
C THR A 118 -0.90 14.55 -3.63
N THR A 119 -1.69 15.41 -3.04
CA THR A 119 -3.15 15.33 -3.06
C THR A 119 -3.70 14.98 -4.45
N ASP A 120 -4.47 13.90 -4.51
CA ASP A 120 -5.16 13.39 -5.70
C ASP A 120 -4.28 12.97 -6.87
N ASN A 121 -2.99 12.86 -6.67
CA ASN A 121 -2.08 12.35 -7.68
C ASN A 121 -1.94 10.85 -7.59
N PHE A 122 -1.74 10.24 -8.76
CA PHE A 122 -1.42 8.82 -8.86
C PHE A 122 0.05 8.64 -9.20
N ILE A 123 0.66 7.63 -8.58
CA ILE A 123 2.00 7.17 -8.94
C ILE A 123 1.90 5.69 -9.25
N GLU A 124 2.52 5.26 -10.34
CA GLU A 124 2.63 3.85 -10.67
C GLU A 124 4.01 3.35 -10.29
N TYR A 125 4.06 2.31 -9.47
CA TYR A 125 5.27 1.55 -9.17
C TYR A 125 5.21 0.21 -9.88
N THR A 126 6.36 -0.25 -10.36
CA THR A 126 6.50 -1.58 -10.93
C THR A 126 7.58 -2.33 -10.17
N TRP A 127 7.20 -3.45 -9.60
CA TRP A 127 8.10 -4.33 -8.85
C TRP A 127 8.10 -5.72 -9.48
N TYR A 128 9.18 -6.44 -9.28
CA TYR A 128 9.34 -7.78 -9.83
C TYR A 128 9.50 -8.78 -8.68
N ALA A 129 8.61 -9.75 -8.63
CA ALA A 129 8.65 -10.79 -7.60
C ALA A 129 9.69 -11.85 -7.98
N ASN A 130 10.96 -11.47 -7.86
CA ASN A 130 12.09 -12.30 -8.28
C ASN A 130 12.66 -13.17 -7.15
N THR A 131 12.08 -13.10 -5.97
CA THR A 131 12.53 -13.83 -4.80
C THR A 131 11.32 -14.19 -3.95
N GLU A 132 11.31 -15.39 -3.37
CA GLU A 132 10.28 -15.77 -2.41
C GLU A 132 10.55 -15.13 -1.05
N GLY A 133 9.49 -14.77 -0.34
CA GLY A 133 9.59 -14.20 0.98
C GLY A 133 8.45 -13.27 1.33
N VAL A 134 8.64 -12.56 2.42
CA VAL A 134 7.75 -11.48 2.88
C VAL A 134 8.54 -10.19 2.84
N PHE A 135 8.02 -9.20 2.16
CA PHE A 135 8.71 -7.93 1.89
C PHE A 135 7.90 -6.74 2.35
#